data_97da068a083c4ffee6b92c3e8749ea8a
#
_entry.id   97da068a083c4ffee6b92c3e8749ea8a
#
_cell.length_a   1.000
_cell.length_b   1.000
_cell.length_c   1.000
_cell.angle_alpha   90.00
_cell.angle_beta   90.00
_cell.angle_gamma   90.00
#
_symmetry.space_group_name_H-M   'P 1'
#
loop_
_entity.id
_entity.type
_entity.pdbx_description
1 polymer ?
#
loop_
_entity_poly.entity_id
_entity_poly.type
_entity_poly.pdbx_seq_one_letter_code
_entity_poly.pdbx_strand_id
1 'polypeptide(L)'
;SRGLGDVYKRQIHLVIARASDSPKGTKGISLFLVPKFIVKEDGTIGARNGISTGSIETKMGIKGSATCVLNFDDATGIMIGPKNKGLSQMFTMMNLERIVVGIQGLGISEIAYQNSLSYAKERKQGKSNNNKSQNGNADAIIEHADIRKTLLNMKSIIAVSYTHLRA
;
A
#
# COMPACT_ATOMS: atom_id res chain seq x y z
N SER A 1 -10.18 -12.92 6.81
CA SER A 1 -9.80 -13.39 8.16
C SER A 1 -8.66 -14.41 8.17
N ARG A 2 -8.26 -15.02 7.04
CA ARG A 2 -7.12 -15.96 7.00
C ARG A 2 -5.77 -15.28 7.24
N GLY A 3 -5.58 -14.04 6.78
CA GLY A 3 -4.32 -13.29 6.98
C GLY A 3 -4.03 -12.89 8.41
N LEU A 4 -5.04 -12.61 9.22
CA LEU A 4 -4.87 -12.22 10.63
C LEU A 4 -4.39 -13.38 11.53
N GLY A 5 -4.77 -14.62 11.22
CA GLY A 5 -4.35 -15.79 11.99
C GLY A 5 -2.86 -16.13 11.83
N ASP A 6 -2.31 -16.01 10.62
CA ASP A 6 -0.89 -16.29 10.35
C ASP A 6 0.01 -15.17 10.84
N VAL A 7 -0.40 -13.91 10.66
CA VAL A 7 0.27 -12.74 11.23
C VAL A 7 0.32 -12.82 12.76
N TYR A 8 -0.68 -13.42 13.40
CA TYR A 8 -0.74 -13.54 14.85
C TYR A 8 0.20 -14.62 15.44
N LYS A 9 0.46 -15.70 14.71
CA LYS A 9 1.21 -16.85 15.24
C LYS A 9 2.70 -16.86 14.92
N ARG A 10 3.15 -16.26 13.81
CA ARG A 10 4.52 -16.35 13.32
C ARG A 10 5.09 -15.02 12.85
N GLN A 11 4.74 -13.94 13.53
CA GLN A 11 5.16 -12.61 13.11
C GLN A 11 6.65 -12.41 13.39
N ILE A 12 7.38 -12.02 12.35
CA ILE A 12 8.77 -11.58 12.40
C ILE A 12 8.79 -10.12 12.01
N HIS A 13 9.38 -9.26 12.85
CA HIS A 13 9.45 -7.83 12.63
C HIS A 13 10.82 -7.42 12.09
N LEU A 14 10.84 -6.61 11.06
CA LEU A 14 12.02 -5.85 10.64
C LEU A 14 12.01 -4.53 11.40
N VAL A 15 12.95 -4.38 12.33
CA VAL A 15 13.00 -3.24 13.25
C VAL A 15 14.25 -2.42 12.98
N ILE A 16 14.07 -1.14 12.76
CA ILE A 16 15.18 -0.20 12.75
C ILE A 16 15.41 0.35 14.17
N ALA A 17 16.59 0.16 14.68
CA ALA A 17 16.95 0.60 16.02
C ALA A 17 18.40 1.05 16.08
N ARG A 18 18.76 1.75 17.15
CA ARG A 18 20.12 2.21 17.41
C ARG A 18 20.76 1.37 18.51
N ALA A 19 21.96 0.87 18.23
CA ALA A 19 22.77 0.28 19.27
C ALA A 19 23.37 1.38 20.20
N SER A 20 23.64 1.05 21.45
CA SER A 20 24.07 2.00 22.48
C SER A 20 25.37 2.75 22.13
N ASP A 21 26.26 2.09 21.39
CA ASP A 21 27.57 2.58 20.96
C ASP A 21 27.53 3.20 19.53
N SER A 22 26.34 3.42 18.96
CA SER A 22 26.17 3.97 17.61
C SER A 22 26.02 5.49 17.62
N PRO A 23 26.44 6.18 16.56
CA PRO A 23 26.35 7.64 16.47
C PRO A 23 24.89 8.13 16.50
N LYS A 24 24.69 9.37 16.93
CA LYS A 24 23.37 10.01 16.92
C LYS A 24 22.87 10.26 15.49
N GLY A 25 21.56 10.39 15.33
CA GLY A 25 20.92 10.65 14.03
C GLY A 25 20.76 9.41 13.16
N THR A 26 20.46 9.60 11.90
CA THR A 26 20.15 8.51 10.94
C THR A 26 21.34 7.62 10.63
N LYS A 27 22.57 8.13 10.84
CA LYS A 27 23.83 7.39 10.60
C LYS A 27 24.09 6.27 11.61
N GLY A 28 23.37 6.24 12.75
CA GLY A 28 23.54 5.23 13.78
C GLY A 28 22.46 4.16 13.81
N ILE A 29 21.62 4.08 12.78
CA ILE A 29 20.50 3.12 12.72
C ILE A 29 20.95 1.82 12.07
N SER A 30 20.68 0.71 12.74
CA SER A 30 20.88 -0.67 12.28
C SER A 30 19.53 -1.36 12.06
N LEU A 31 19.52 -2.43 11.28
CA LEU A 31 18.32 -3.24 11.02
C LEU A 31 18.40 -4.53 11.81
N PHE A 32 17.29 -4.88 12.45
CA PHE A 32 17.15 -6.09 13.26
C PHE A 32 15.96 -6.91 12.81
N LEU A 33 16.13 -8.22 12.84
CA LEU A 33 15.05 -9.19 12.73
C LEU A 33 14.62 -9.58 14.14
N VAL A 34 13.40 -9.25 14.51
CA VAL A 34 12.86 -9.48 15.85
C VAL A 34 11.63 -10.37 15.75
N PRO A 35 11.76 -11.67 16.09
CA PRO A 35 10.62 -12.58 16.05
C PRO A 35 9.70 -12.36 17.26
N LYS A 36 8.39 -12.52 17.08
CA LYS A 36 7.41 -12.49 18.16
C LYS A 36 7.59 -13.63 19.17
N PHE A 37 8.00 -14.77 18.68
CA PHE A 37 8.37 -15.93 19.48
C PHE A 37 9.79 -16.32 19.12
N ILE A 38 10.59 -16.67 20.11
CA ILE A 38 11.95 -17.16 19.88
C ILE A 38 11.86 -18.47 19.08
N VAL A 39 12.61 -18.57 18.01
CA VAL A 39 12.71 -19.78 17.20
C VAL A 39 13.84 -20.63 17.76
N LYS A 40 13.57 -21.89 18.09
CA LYS A 40 14.56 -22.85 18.56
C LYS A 40 15.42 -23.37 17.41
N GLU A 41 16.54 -24.01 17.72
CA GLU A 41 17.46 -24.57 16.71
C GLU A 41 16.80 -25.60 15.78
N ASP A 42 15.82 -26.34 16.29
CA ASP A 42 15.01 -27.31 15.54
C ASP A 42 13.92 -26.66 14.66
N GLY A 43 13.85 -25.31 14.64
CA GLY A 43 12.82 -24.55 13.91
C GLY A 43 11.46 -24.49 14.60
N THR A 44 11.30 -25.08 15.79
CA THR A 44 10.04 -25.00 16.54
C THR A 44 9.89 -23.65 17.26
N ILE A 45 8.64 -23.30 17.55
CA ILE A 45 8.28 -22.08 18.28
C ILE A 45 8.63 -22.23 19.76
N GLY A 46 9.48 -21.36 20.26
CA GLY A 46 9.85 -21.29 21.67
C GLY A 46 9.02 -20.29 22.49
N ALA A 47 9.66 -19.71 23.49
CA ALA A 47 9.05 -18.72 24.37
C ALA A 47 8.65 -17.44 23.62
N ARG A 48 7.68 -16.70 24.15
CA ARG A 48 7.32 -15.39 23.64
C ARG A 48 8.49 -14.43 23.85
N ASN A 49 8.84 -13.70 22.79
CA ASN A 49 9.79 -12.61 22.88
C ASN A 49 9.11 -11.36 23.47
N GLY A 50 9.87 -10.44 24.01
CA GLY A 50 9.38 -9.22 24.68
C GLY A 50 8.73 -8.22 23.73
N ILE A 51 7.74 -8.65 22.94
CA ILE A 51 6.99 -7.80 22.01
C ILE A 51 5.53 -7.77 22.39
N SER A 52 4.98 -6.58 22.60
CA SER A 52 3.56 -6.37 22.85
C SER A 52 2.98 -5.30 21.93
N THR A 53 1.68 -5.39 21.69
CA THR A 53 0.94 -4.38 20.93
C THR A 53 0.45 -3.33 21.92
N GLY A 54 0.79 -2.08 21.66
CA GLY A 54 0.27 -0.92 22.40
C GLY A 54 -1.10 -0.50 21.87
N SER A 55 -1.15 0.49 20.99
CA SER A 55 -2.39 0.98 20.39
C SER A 55 -2.52 0.54 18.92
N ILE A 56 -3.76 0.48 18.44
CA ILE A 56 -4.08 0.26 17.03
C ILE A 56 -4.44 1.61 16.42
N GLU A 57 -3.81 1.95 15.30
CA GLU A 57 -4.05 3.20 14.59
C GLU A 57 -5.39 3.19 13.86
N THR A 58 -6.14 4.29 13.99
CA THR A 58 -7.34 4.54 13.18
C THR A 58 -6.93 5.15 11.86
N LYS A 59 -6.98 4.37 10.79
CA LYS A 59 -6.56 4.81 9.45
C LYS A 59 -7.74 5.28 8.61
N MET A 60 -7.46 6.14 7.62
CA MET A 60 -8.44 6.60 6.64
C MET A 60 -8.92 5.46 5.71
N GLY A 61 -8.03 4.53 5.36
CA GLY A 61 -8.31 3.36 4.52
C GLY A 61 -7.52 2.14 4.95
N ILE A 62 -7.66 1.02 4.20
CA ILE A 62 -6.96 -0.26 4.41
C ILE A 62 -7.10 -0.74 5.86
N LYS A 63 -8.31 -0.66 6.40
CA LYS A 63 -8.60 -0.98 7.81
C LYS A 63 -8.44 -2.47 8.13
N GLY A 64 -8.48 -3.33 7.12
CA GLY A 64 -8.25 -4.77 7.27
C GLY A 64 -6.78 -5.15 7.53
N SER A 65 -5.83 -4.24 7.29
CA SER A 65 -4.42 -4.40 7.63
C SER A 65 -4.10 -3.50 8.81
N ALA A 66 -3.90 -4.08 9.99
CA ALA A 66 -3.66 -3.32 11.22
C ALA A 66 -2.31 -2.59 11.17
N THR A 67 -2.34 -1.29 11.55
CA THR A 67 -1.16 -0.51 11.90
C THR A 67 -1.21 -0.27 13.39
N CYS A 68 -0.15 -0.58 14.12
CA CYS A 68 -0.13 -0.49 15.57
C CYS A 68 1.22 -0.01 16.10
N VAL A 69 1.19 0.54 17.31
CA VAL A 69 2.39 0.79 18.09
C VAL A 69 2.84 -0.55 18.68
N LEU A 70 4.11 -0.88 18.48
CA LEU A 70 4.74 -2.06 19.10
C LEU A 70 5.67 -1.62 20.22
N ASN A 71 5.54 -2.25 21.36
CA ASN A 71 6.44 -2.09 22.50
C ASN A 71 7.43 -3.26 22.50
N PHE A 72 8.70 -2.96 22.74
CA PHE A 72 9.79 -3.92 22.81
C PHE A 72 10.40 -3.83 24.21
N ASP A 73 10.10 -4.82 25.03
CA ASP A 73 10.56 -4.92 26.44
C ASP A 73 11.51 -6.13 26.52
N ASP A 74 12.80 -5.88 26.57
CA ASP A 74 13.86 -6.90 26.55
C ASP A 74 13.74 -7.91 25.37
N ALA A 75 13.26 -7.43 24.22
CA ALA A 75 13.09 -8.26 23.06
C ALA A 75 14.44 -8.62 22.43
N THR A 76 14.67 -9.91 22.19
CA THR A 76 15.85 -10.43 21.48
C THR A 76 15.66 -10.27 19.98
N GLY A 77 16.67 -9.69 19.31
CA GLY A 77 16.70 -9.52 17.87
C GLY A 77 18.05 -9.88 17.27
N ILE A 78 18.06 -10.25 16.01
CA ILE A 78 19.26 -10.55 15.24
C ILE A 78 19.54 -9.38 14.32
N MET A 79 20.73 -8.79 14.39
CA MET A 79 21.13 -7.70 13.49
C MET A 79 21.34 -8.25 12.07
N ILE A 80 20.73 -7.56 11.10
CA ILE A 80 20.86 -7.90 9.67
C ILE A 80 21.87 -6.95 9.04
N GLY A 81 22.87 -7.53 8.40
CA GLY A 81 23.90 -6.81 7.66
C GLY A 81 24.78 -5.90 8.51
N PRO A 82 25.50 -4.94 7.91
CA PRO A 82 26.46 -4.11 8.63
C PRO A 82 25.81 -3.15 9.62
N LYS A 83 26.41 -3.00 10.79
CA LYS A 83 26.01 -2.02 11.81
C LYS A 83 25.96 -0.61 11.23
N ASN A 84 25.01 0.19 11.65
CA ASN A 84 24.80 1.57 11.22
C ASN A 84 24.45 1.76 9.73
N LYS A 85 24.01 0.68 9.06
CA LYS A 85 23.55 0.71 7.66
C LYS A 85 22.07 0.28 7.51
N GLY A 86 21.33 0.24 8.62
CA GLY A 86 19.96 -0.29 8.64
C GLY A 86 18.99 0.45 7.73
N LEU A 87 19.13 1.76 7.57
CA LEU A 87 18.27 2.53 6.65
C LEU A 87 18.49 2.12 5.18
N SER A 88 19.73 1.99 4.73
CA SER A 88 20.03 1.59 3.36
C SER A 88 19.52 0.18 3.05
N GLN A 89 19.59 -0.72 4.02
CA GLN A 89 19.06 -2.08 3.90
C GLN A 89 17.53 -2.10 3.83
N MET A 90 16.88 -1.29 4.68
CA MET A 90 15.42 -1.15 4.68
C MET A 90 14.90 -0.54 3.37
N PHE A 91 15.66 0.37 2.73
CA PHE A 91 15.28 0.93 1.44
C PHE A 91 15.15 -0.10 0.32
N THR A 92 15.85 -1.22 0.39
CA THR A 92 15.68 -2.33 -0.58
C THR A 92 14.24 -2.84 -0.55
N MET A 93 13.68 -3.08 0.64
CA MET A 93 12.28 -3.48 0.82
C MET A 93 11.33 -2.33 0.44
N MET A 94 11.61 -1.11 0.89
CA MET A 94 10.75 0.05 0.62
C MET A 94 10.64 0.40 -0.86
N ASN A 95 11.68 0.17 -1.65
CA ASN A 95 11.62 0.40 -3.09
C ASN A 95 10.64 -0.57 -3.77
N LEU A 96 10.61 -1.82 -3.35
CA LEU A 96 9.60 -2.78 -3.80
C LEU A 96 8.18 -2.35 -3.39
N GLU A 97 7.99 -1.94 -2.14
CA GLU A 97 6.70 -1.46 -1.64
C GLU A 97 6.18 -0.25 -2.42
N ARG A 98 7.05 0.67 -2.81
CA ARG A 98 6.67 1.83 -3.63
C ARG A 98 6.09 1.42 -4.98
N ILE A 99 6.67 0.40 -5.62
CA ILE A 99 6.15 -0.15 -6.88
C ILE A 99 4.78 -0.79 -6.64
N VAL A 100 4.63 -1.59 -5.59
CA VAL A 100 3.36 -2.24 -5.23
C VAL A 100 2.25 -1.21 -4.97
N VAL A 101 2.55 -0.13 -4.26
CA VAL A 101 1.58 0.97 -4.05
C VAL A 101 1.23 1.67 -5.36
N GLY A 102 2.18 1.82 -6.28
CA GLY A 102 1.93 2.32 -7.64
C GLY A 102 0.94 1.43 -8.41
N ILE A 103 1.13 0.11 -8.35
CA ILE A 103 0.21 -0.87 -8.96
C ILE A 103 -1.19 -0.79 -8.33
N GLN A 104 -1.27 -0.62 -7.01
CA GLN A 104 -2.54 -0.42 -6.32
C GLN A 104 -3.26 0.84 -6.82
N GLY A 105 -2.54 1.94 -6.97
CA GLY A 105 -3.08 3.19 -7.53
C GLY A 105 -3.61 3.00 -8.95
N LEU A 106 -2.89 2.27 -9.79
CA LEU A 106 -3.31 1.93 -11.15
C LEU A 106 -4.60 1.10 -11.14
N GLY A 107 -4.70 0.06 -10.31
CA GLY A 107 -5.90 -0.78 -10.21
C GLY A 107 -7.14 -0.01 -9.76
N ILE A 108 -7.00 0.91 -8.79
CA ILE A 108 -8.09 1.79 -8.34
C ILE A 108 -8.51 2.76 -9.46
N SER A 109 -7.55 3.30 -10.19
CA SER A 109 -7.84 4.21 -11.31
C SER A 109 -8.58 3.50 -12.43
N GLU A 110 -8.21 2.27 -12.75
CA GLU A 110 -8.87 1.46 -13.78
C GLU A 110 -10.33 1.17 -13.42
N ILE A 111 -10.62 0.73 -12.20
CA ILE A 111 -12.00 0.47 -11.79
C ILE A 111 -12.84 1.75 -11.75
N ALA A 112 -12.25 2.87 -11.34
CA ALA A 112 -12.92 4.18 -11.36
C ALA A 112 -13.28 4.60 -12.79
N TYR A 113 -12.37 4.40 -13.75
CA TYR A 113 -12.61 4.69 -15.16
C TYR A 113 -13.72 3.81 -15.72
N GLN A 114 -13.70 2.50 -15.50
CA GLN A 114 -14.71 1.57 -16.00
C GLN A 114 -16.11 1.94 -15.47
N ASN A 115 -16.22 2.20 -14.17
CA ASN A 115 -17.48 2.63 -13.56
C ASN A 115 -17.97 3.98 -14.11
N SER A 116 -17.06 4.94 -14.29
CA SER A 116 -17.40 6.25 -14.86
C SER A 116 -17.87 6.13 -16.30
N LEU A 117 -17.24 5.26 -17.10
CA LEU A 117 -17.61 5.00 -18.48
C LEU A 117 -19.00 4.36 -18.57
N SER A 118 -19.27 3.36 -17.75
CA SER A 118 -20.60 2.73 -17.68
C SER A 118 -21.68 3.73 -17.31
N TYR A 119 -21.46 4.50 -16.25
CA TYR A 119 -22.38 5.54 -15.81
C TYR A 119 -22.62 6.60 -16.88
N ALA A 120 -21.56 7.04 -17.59
CA ALA A 120 -21.68 8.05 -18.62
C ALA A 120 -22.51 7.59 -19.83
N LYS A 121 -22.53 6.28 -20.12
CA LYS A 121 -23.37 5.68 -21.18
C LYS A 121 -24.85 5.58 -20.77
N GLU A 122 -25.14 5.39 -19.52
CA GLU A 122 -26.49 5.16 -19.00
C GLU A 122 -27.19 6.45 -18.57
N ARG A 123 -26.47 7.36 -17.92
CA ARG A 123 -27.00 8.62 -17.40
C ARG A 123 -27.36 9.57 -18.52
N LYS A 124 -28.61 10.02 -18.53
CA LYS A 124 -29.11 11.04 -19.49
C LYS A 124 -29.26 12.37 -18.79
N GLN A 125 -28.71 13.43 -19.41
CA GLN A 125 -28.83 14.80 -18.91
C GLN A 125 -28.47 15.82 -19.99
N GLY A 126 -29.37 16.79 -20.22
CA GLY A 126 -29.18 17.85 -21.21
C GLY A 126 -29.18 17.33 -22.66
N LYS A 127 -28.81 18.22 -23.56
CA LYS A 127 -28.65 17.88 -24.99
C LYS A 127 -27.22 18.18 -25.44
N SER A 128 -26.64 17.26 -26.14
CA SER A 128 -25.30 17.43 -26.74
C SER A 128 -25.41 18.30 -28.00
N ASN A 129 -24.44 19.21 -28.17
CA ASN A 129 -24.34 20.00 -29.41
C ASN A 129 -24.09 19.15 -30.67
N ASN A 130 -23.60 17.93 -30.49
CA ASN A 130 -23.30 17.00 -31.59
C ASN A 130 -24.51 16.14 -31.99
N ASN A 131 -25.50 16.01 -31.10
CA ASN A 131 -26.65 15.16 -31.36
C ASN A 131 -27.84 16.03 -31.78
N LYS A 132 -28.10 16.09 -33.07
CA LYS A 132 -29.27 16.76 -33.66
C LYS A 132 -30.55 15.93 -33.52
N SER A 133 -30.65 15.11 -32.45
CA SER A 133 -31.82 14.30 -32.19
C SER A 133 -33.05 15.22 -32.03
N GLN A 134 -34.00 15.12 -32.96
CA GLN A 134 -35.19 15.92 -33.00
C GLN A 134 -36.25 15.54 -31.94
N ASN A 135 -36.00 14.50 -31.13
CA ASN A 135 -37.02 13.87 -30.27
C ASN A 135 -37.16 14.48 -28.87
N GLY A 136 -36.60 15.62 -28.60
CA GLY A 136 -36.82 16.32 -27.32
C GLY A 136 -36.21 15.67 -26.05
N ASN A 137 -35.77 14.44 -26.10
CA ASN A 137 -35.23 13.72 -24.96
C ASN A 137 -33.79 14.12 -24.63
N ALA A 138 -33.39 13.92 -23.35
CA ALA A 138 -32.02 14.13 -22.91
C ALA A 138 -31.09 13.07 -23.46
N ASP A 139 -29.87 13.47 -23.84
CA ASP A 139 -28.83 12.58 -24.35
C ASP A 139 -28.07 11.92 -23.19
N ALA A 140 -27.41 10.78 -23.46
CA ALA A 140 -26.44 10.20 -22.53
C ALA A 140 -25.28 11.18 -22.32
N ILE A 141 -24.79 11.29 -21.09
CA ILE A 141 -23.76 12.30 -20.78
C ILE A 141 -22.44 12.06 -21.49
N ILE A 142 -22.21 10.86 -21.99
CA ILE A 142 -21.04 10.54 -22.82
C ILE A 142 -21.01 11.31 -24.14
N GLU A 143 -22.16 11.81 -24.62
CA GLU A 143 -22.25 12.63 -25.82
C GLU A 143 -21.73 14.06 -25.63
N HIS A 144 -21.58 14.52 -24.38
CA HIS A 144 -21.05 15.83 -24.04
C HIS A 144 -19.52 15.87 -24.19
N ALA A 145 -19.00 16.92 -24.79
CA ALA A 145 -17.58 17.02 -25.13
C ALA A 145 -16.67 17.06 -23.89
N ASP A 146 -17.07 17.67 -22.81
CA ASP A 146 -16.35 17.75 -21.53
C ASP A 146 -16.24 16.39 -20.84
N ILE A 147 -17.31 15.60 -20.83
CA ILE A 147 -17.33 14.23 -20.31
C ILE A 147 -16.42 13.33 -21.13
N ARG A 148 -16.51 13.41 -22.45
CA ARG A 148 -15.62 12.65 -23.37
C ARG A 148 -14.16 13.01 -23.14
N LYS A 149 -13.84 14.29 -23.01
CA LYS A 149 -12.47 14.75 -22.71
C LYS A 149 -11.97 14.19 -21.37
N THR A 150 -12.81 14.23 -20.34
CA THR A 150 -12.46 13.70 -19.02
C THR A 150 -12.19 12.21 -19.08
N LEU A 151 -13.07 11.42 -19.68
CA LEU A 151 -12.88 9.97 -19.85
C LEU A 151 -11.63 9.63 -20.67
N LEU A 152 -11.35 10.40 -21.74
CA LEU A 152 -10.15 10.21 -22.54
C LEU A 152 -8.87 10.49 -21.74
N ASN A 153 -8.87 11.56 -20.94
CA ASN A 153 -7.75 11.89 -20.07
C ASN A 153 -7.51 10.78 -19.03
N MET A 154 -8.57 10.29 -18.38
CA MET A 154 -8.47 9.16 -17.43
C MET A 154 -7.85 7.95 -18.11
N LYS A 155 -8.36 7.54 -19.28
CA LYS A 155 -7.84 6.40 -20.03
C LYS A 155 -6.38 6.58 -20.42
N SER A 156 -5.99 7.78 -20.85
CA SER A 156 -4.61 8.08 -21.27
C SER A 156 -3.64 7.96 -20.09
N ILE A 157 -3.99 8.51 -18.92
CA ILE A 157 -3.16 8.44 -17.72
C ILE A 157 -2.99 6.99 -17.26
N ILE A 158 -4.06 6.21 -17.26
CA ILE A 158 -4.04 4.79 -16.89
C ILE A 158 -3.13 4.00 -17.84
N ALA A 159 -3.27 4.20 -19.15
CA ALA A 159 -2.46 3.52 -20.16
C ALA A 159 -0.97 3.83 -20.01
N VAL A 160 -0.62 5.10 -19.82
CA VAL A 160 0.78 5.54 -19.61
C VAL A 160 1.33 4.96 -18.29
N SER A 161 0.55 5.00 -17.21
CA SER A 161 0.96 4.43 -15.92
C SER A 161 1.21 2.93 -16.00
N TYR A 162 0.36 2.20 -16.73
CA TYR A 162 0.56 0.77 -16.98
C TYR A 162 1.85 0.48 -17.74
N THR A 163 2.16 1.28 -18.77
CA THR A 163 3.39 1.15 -19.55
C THR A 163 4.63 1.30 -18.66
N HIS A 164 4.65 2.32 -17.79
CA HIS A 164 5.78 2.57 -16.89
C HIS A 164 5.95 1.50 -15.81
N LEU A 165 4.86 0.90 -15.32
CA LEU A 165 4.94 -0.16 -14.32
C LEU A 165 5.36 -1.52 -14.90
N ARG A 166 5.23 -1.71 -16.23
CA ARG A 166 5.62 -2.94 -16.92
C ARG A 166 7.08 -2.91 -17.39
N ALA A 167 7.65 -1.73 -17.56
CA ALA A 167 9.05 -1.54 -18.03
C ALA A 167 10.04 -1.77 -16.88
#